data_f0d02bbd4172aeef396794a47b37d66f
#
_entry.id   f0d02bbd4172aeef396794a47b37d66f
#
_cell.length_a   1.000
_cell.length_b   1.000
_cell.length_c   1.000
_cell.angle_alpha   90.00
_cell.angle_beta   90.00
_cell.angle_gamma   90.00
#
_symmetry.space_group_name_H-M   'P 1'
#
loop_
_entity.id
_entity.type
_entity.pdbx_description
1 polymer ?
#
loop_
_entity_poly.entity_id
_entity_poly.type
_entity_poly.pdbx_seq_one_letter_code
_entity_poly.pdbx_strand_id
1 'polypeptide(L)'
;MIQLVPTEVMVKHREGFNPATNDWEFFELEVSPTASKIKVRGVTEVVNRFGGNCFGCHAAAKPQWDLICEQDHGCKPLPIPTATIVAIQKADPRCKAPAAAATARR
;
A
#
# COMPACT_ATOMS: atom_id res chain seq x y z
N MET A 1 26.40 -6.98 -3.22
CA MET A 1 25.25 -6.64 -4.08
C MET A 1 24.15 -6.01 -3.26
N ILE A 2 23.66 -4.87 -3.68
CA ILE A 2 22.55 -4.20 -2.98
C ILE A 2 21.24 -4.80 -3.48
N GLN A 3 20.43 -5.29 -2.56
CA GLN A 3 19.13 -5.82 -2.90
C GLN A 3 18.09 -4.70 -2.78
N LEU A 4 17.36 -4.45 -3.88
CA LEU A 4 16.27 -3.48 -3.89
C LEU A 4 14.97 -4.16 -3.56
N VAL A 5 14.20 -3.56 -2.67
CA VAL A 5 12.88 -4.06 -2.28
C VAL A 5 11.82 -3.16 -2.89
N PRO A 6 10.95 -3.69 -3.77
CA PRO A 6 9.83 -2.92 -4.29
C PRO A 6 8.85 -2.62 -3.18
N THR A 7 8.44 -1.36 -3.08
CA THR A 7 7.52 -0.92 -2.03
C THR A 7 6.47 -0.01 -2.66
N GLU A 8 5.21 -0.33 -2.44
CA GLU A 8 4.10 0.46 -2.95
C GLU A 8 3.58 1.37 -1.84
N VAL A 9 3.35 2.64 -2.17
CA VAL A 9 2.98 3.66 -1.20
C VAL A 9 1.84 4.51 -1.76
N MET A 10 0.90 4.85 -0.91
CA MET A 10 -0.15 5.83 -1.19
C MET A 10 0.07 7.03 -0.29
N VAL A 11 -0.06 8.24 -0.86
CA VAL A 11 0.04 9.48 -0.10
C VAL A 11 -1.24 10.27 -0.27
N LYS A 12 -1.90 10.59 0.83
CA LYS A 12 -3.08 11.43 0.83
C LYS A 12 -2.65 12.88 0.85
N HIS A 13 -3.00 13.61 -0.20
CA HIS A 13 -2.73 15.04 -0.30
C HIS A 13 -3.89 15.85 0.25
N ARG A 14 -3.70 17.15 0.31
CA ARG A 14 -4.76 18.07 0.72
C ARG A 14 -5.90 18.04 -0.29
N GLU A 15 -7.06 18.42 0.17
CA GLU A 15 -8.27 18.47 -0.63
C GLU A 15 -8.06 19.28 -1.92
N GLY A 16 -8.50 18.72 -3.03
CA GLY A 16 -8.39 19.34 -4.34
C GLY A 16 -7.17 18.92 -5.16
N PHE A 17 -6.26 18.13 -4.58
CA PHE A 17 -5.09 17.64 -5.32
C PHE A 17 -5.50 16.85 -6.57
N ASN A 18 -6.37 15.85 -6.40
CA ASN A 18 -6.90 15.08 -7.52
C ASN A 18 -8.24 14.46 -7.13
N PRO A 19 -9.37 15.08 -7.52
CA PRO A 19 -10.68 14.56 -7.15
C PRO A 19 -10.94 13.13 -7.65
N ALA A 20 -10.39 12.75 -8.80
CA ALA A 20 -10.61 11.41 -9.37
C ALA A 20 -10.10 10.30 -8.47
N THR A 21 -9.02 10.54 -7.72
CA THR A 21 -8.44 9.58 -6.80
C THR A 21 -8.72 9.93 -5.33
N ASN A 22 -9.65 10.83 -5.09
CA ASN A 22 -9.92 11.37 -3.77
C ASN A 22 -8.65 11.87 -3.08
N ASP A 23 -7.81 12.55 -3.88
CA ASP A 23 -6.57 13.21 -3.47
C ASP A 23 -5.43 12.26 -3.09
N TRP A 24 -5.52 11.00 -3.49
CA TRP A 24 -4.43 10.05 -3.32
C TRP A 24 -3.44 10.10 -4.48
N GLU A 25 -2.16 10.03 -4.16
CA GLU A 25 -1.09 9.79 -5.12
C GLU A 25 -0.48 8.42 -4.84
N PHE A 26 -0.14 7.69 -5.91
CA PHE A 26 0.38 6.33 -5.81
C PHE A 26 1.83 6.31 -6.25
N PHE A 27 2.63 5.54 -5.53
CA PHE A 27 4.07 5.42 -5.78
C PHE A 27 4.49 3.98 -5.82
N GLU A 28 5.48 3.67 -6.66
CA GLU A 28 6.27 2.46 -6.50
C GLU A 28 7.70 2.90 -6.24
N LEU A 29 8.25 2.45 -5.11
CA LEU A 29 9.60 2.80 -4.68
C LEU A 29 10.50 1.59 -4.79
N GLU A 30 11.79 1.83 -5.03
CA GLU A 30 12.83 0.84 -4.85
C GLU A 30 13.61 1.21 -3.62
N VAL A 31 13.57 0.36 -2.60
CA VAL A 31 14.16 0.64 -1.29
C VAL A 31 15.37 -0.24 -1.08
N SER A 32 16.48 0.36 -0.67
CA SER A 32 17.69 -0.34 -0.27
C SER A 32 18.08 0.09 1.14
N PRO A 33 19.05 -0.57 1.79
CA PRO A 33 19.50 -0.17 3.12
C PRO A 33 20.03 1.26 3.20
N THR A 34 20.47 1.82 2.09
CA THR A 34 21.13 3.14 2.07
C THR A 34 20.35 4.21 1.35
N ALA A 35 19.31 3.86 0.58
CA ALA A 35 18.58 4.83 -0.23
C ALA A 35 17.24 4.31 -0.68
N SER A 36 16.37 5.22 -1.08
CA SER A 36 15.10 4.90 -1.72
C SER A 36 14.97 5.72 -3.00
N LYS A 37 14.45 5.09 -4.04
CA LYS A 37 14.21 5.75 -5.32
C LYS A 37 12.74 5.65 -5.70
N ILE A 38 12.20 6.72 -6.23
CA ILE A 38 10.86 6.69 -6.81
C ILE A 38 10.99 6.10 -8.22
N LYS A 39 10.38 4.93 -8.42
CA LYS A 39 10.37 4.27 -9.72
C LYS A 39 9.22 4.78 -10.58
N VAL A 40 8.04 4.88 -9.99
CA VAL A 40 6.82 5.37 -10.65
C VAL A 40 6.04 6.19 -9.65
N ARG A 41 5.42 7.28 -10.14
CA ARG A 41 4.45 8.03 -9.34
C ARG A 41 3.35 8.59 -10.22
N GLY A 42 2.19 8.81 -9.65
CA GLY A 42 1.07 9.39 -10.38
C GLY A 42 -0.25 9.13 -9.67
N VAL A 43 -1.33 9.33 -10.40
CA VAL A 43 -2.67 9.23 -9.84
C VAL A 43 -3.44 8.06 -10.49
N THR A 44 -4.18 8.29 -11.54
CA THR A 44 -5.01 7.23 -12.15
C THR A 44 -4.26 6.30 -13.10
N GLU A 45 -3.08 6.69 -13.56
CA GLU A 45 -2.36 5.99 -14.62
C GLU A 45 -1.27 5.05 -14.14
N VAL A 46 -1.00 5.00 -12.83
CA VAL A 46 0.11 4.21 -12.32
C VAL A 46 -0.18 2.73 -12.37
N VAL A 47 0.71 1.99 -13.03
CA VAL A 47 0.65 0.53 -13.13
C VAL A 47 1.69 -0.06 -12.19
N ASN A 48 1.27 -1.02 -11.36
CA ASN A 48 2.16 -1.65 -10.41
C ASN A 48 2.98 -2.78 -11.06
N ARG A 49 3.92 -3.33 -10.32
CA ARG A 49 4.79 -4.41 -10.79
C ARG A 49 4.06 -5.69 -11.15
N PHE A 50 2.82 -5.85 -10.72
CA PHE A 50 1.99 -7.02 -11.03
C PHE A 50 1.14 -6.80 -12.29
N GLY A 51 1.33 -5.68 -12.98
CA GLY A 51 0.57 -5.36 -14.19
C GLY A 51 -0.80 -4.75 -13.94
N GLY A 52 -1.15 -4.47 -12.68
CA GLY A 52 -2.42 -3.88 -12.32
C GLY A 52 -2.32 -2.39 -12.10
N ASN A 53 -3.44 -1.69 -12.32
CA ASN A 53 -3.52 -0.25 -12.08
C ASN A 53 -3.75 -0.01 -10.59
N CYS A 54 -2.90 0.78 -9.95
CA CYS A 54 -2.98 1.04 -8.52
C CYS A 54 -4.33 1.61 -8.13
N PHE A 55 -4.75 2.68 -8.77
CA PHE A 55 -6.05 3.29 -8.49
C PHE A 55 -7.20 2.33 -8.81
N GLY A 56 -7.11 1.59 -9.92
CA GLY A 56 -8.17 0.67 -10.32
C GLY A 56 -8.47 -0.39 -9.29
N CYS A 57 -7.44 -0.95 -8.65
CA CYS A 57 -7.63 -1.92 -7.58
C CYS A 57 -8.17 -1.26 -6.32
N HIS A 58 -7.59 -0.12 -5.93
CA HIS A 58 -7.98 0.58 -4.71
C HIS A 58 -9.37 1.19 -4.80
N ALA A 59 -9.82 1.55 -6.00
CA ALA A 59 -11.16 2.10 -6.22
C ALA A 59 -12.28 1.10 -5.89
N ALA A 60 -11.96 -0.18 -5.79
CA ALA A 60 -12.93 -1.21 -5.39
C ALA A 60 -13.24 -1.16 -3.91
N ALA A 61 -12.46 -0.46 -3.11
CA ALA A 61 -12.77 -0.29 -1.69
C ALA A 61 -14.09 0.46 -1.52
N LYS A 62 -14.89 0.04 -0.56
CA LYS A 62 -16.17 0.71 -0.26
C LYS A 62 -15.89 2.18 0.11
N PRO A 63 -16.81 3.11 -0.22
CA PRO A 63 -16.57 4.54 -0.03
C PRO A 63 -16.11 4.97 1.36
N GLN A 64 -16.61 4.32 2.40
CA GLN A 64 -16.25 4.67 3.77
C GLN A 64 -14.78 4.39 4.11
N TRP A 65 -14.10 3.59 3.29
CA TRP A 65 -12.71 3.21 3.53
C TRP A 65 -11.70 4.06 2.75
N ASP A 66 -12.19 5.02 1.96
CA ASP A 66 -11.34 5.99 1.26
C ASP A 66 -10.15 5.35 0.53
N LEU A 67 -10.44 4.38 -0.35
CA LEU A 67 -9.44 3.65 -1.15
C LEU A 67 -8.45 2.81 -0.32
N ILE A 68 -8.68 2.63 0.96
CA ILE A 68 -7.83 1.77 1.78
C ILE A 68 -8.31 0.34 1.63
N CYS A 69 -7.45 -0.52 1.09
CA CYS A 69 -7.75 -1.92 0.87
C CYS A 69 -7.24 -2.77 2.03
N GLU A 70 -8.17 -3.28 2.79
CA GLU A 70 -7.90 -4.26 3.83
C GLU A 70 -8.96 -5.34 3.76
N GLN A 71 -8.88 -6.30 4.66
CA GLN A 71 -9.89 -7.36 4.74
C GLN A 71 -11.28 -6.74 4.90
N ASP A 72 -12.22 -7.21 4.11
CA ASP A 72 -13.61 -6.76 4.12
C ASP A 72 -13.86 -5.33 3.61
N HIS A 73 -12.87 -4.68 3.04
CA HIS A 73 -13.05 -3.34 2.48
C HIS A 73 -13.62 -3.35 1.05
N GLY A 74 -13.67 -4.51 0.41
CA GLY A 74 -14.25 -4.64 -0.93
C GLY A 74 -13.24 -4.81 -2.05
N CYS A 75 -11.96 -4.66 -1.77
CA CYS A 75 -10.91 -4.85 -2.78
C CYS A 75 -10.69 -6.32 -3.07
N LYS A 76 -10.22 -6.62 -4.29
CA LYS A 76 -9.83 -7.98 -4.64
C LYS A 76 -8.58 -8.40 -3.87
N PRO A 77 -8.47 -9.67 -3.46
CA PRO A 77 -7.26 -10.17 -2.84
C PRO A 77 -6.05 -10.00 -3.76
N LEU A 78 -4.89 -9.73 -3.18
CA LEU A 78 -3.64 -9.70 -3.93
C LEU A 78 -3.32 -11.12 -4.44
N PRO A 79 -2.62 -11.24 -5.59
CA PRO A 79 -2.21 -12.55 -6.09
C PRO A 79 -1.00 -13.09 -5.32
N ILE A 80 -1.10 -13.08 -4.00
CA ILE A 80 -0.07 -13.56 -3.08
C ILE A 80 -0.69 -14.66 -2.24
N PRO A 81 -0.08 -15.85 -2.15
CA PRO A 81 -0.61 -16.93 -1.32
C PRO A 81 -0.79 -16.49 0.12
N THR A 82 -1.89 -16.93 0.74
CA THR A 82 -2.18 -16.60 2.14
C THR A 82 -1.03 -16.99 3.06
N ALA A 83 -0.39 -18.13 2.81
CA ALA A 83 0.75 -18.56 3.61
C ALA A 83 1.91 -17.56 3.57
N THR A 84 2.13 -16.94 2.42
CA THR A 84 3.16 -15.90 2.28
C THR A 84 2.81 -14.67 3.08
N ILE A 85 1.56 -14.23 3.02
CA ILE A 85 1.08 -13.08 3.80
C ILE A 85 1.26 -13.34 5.29
N VAL A 86 0.87 -14.53 5.76
CA VAL A 86 1.03 -14.91 7.17
C VAL A 86 2.50 -14.92 7.58
N ALA A 87 3.39 -15.41 6.72
CA ALA A 87 4.82 -15.42 7.00
C ALA A 87 5.38 -14.00 7.14
N ILE A 88 4.96 -13.09 6.26
CA ILE A 88 5.36 -11.68 6.32
C ILE A 88 4.87 -11.04 7.63
N GLN A 89 3.63 -11.28 7.99
CA GLN A 89 3.07 -10.75 9.23
C GLN A 89 3.80 -11.26 10.47
N LYS A 90 4.14 -12.54 10.48
CA LYS A 90 4.90 -13.13 11.60
C LYS A 90 6.29 -12.52 11.74
N ALA A 91 6.90 -12.13 10.63
CA ALA A 91 8.23 -11.54 10.62
C ALA A 91 8.20 -10.04 10.96
N ASP A 92 7.05 -9.41 10.87
CA ASP A 92 6.91 -7.97 11.11
C ASP A 92 6.76 -7.71 12.62
N PRO A 93 7.70 -6.97 13.23
CA PRO A 93 7.64 -6.66 14.66
C PRO A 93 6.34 -5.97 15.08
N ARG A 94 5.77 -5.18 14.19
CA ARG A 94 4.51 -4.45 14.48
C ARG A 94 3.35 -5.41 14.67
N CYS A 95 3.34 -6.51 13.92
CA CYS A 95 2.27 -7.51 14.01
C CYS A 95 2.39 -8.36 15.25
N LYS A 96 3.56 -8.39 15.88
CA LYS A 96 3.82 -9.14 17.11
C LYS A 96 3.59 -8.31 18.36
N ALA A 97 3.35 -7.02 18.22
CA ALA A 97 3.18 -6.13 19.34
C ALA A 97 2.00 -6.55 20.22
N PRO A 98 2.14 -6.52 21.54
CA PRO A 98 1.00 -6.76 22.44
C PRO A 98 -0.11 -5.75 22.19
N ALA A 99 -1.35 -6.12 22.49
CA ALA A 99 -2.49 -5.24 22.33
C ALA A 99 -2.31 -3.88 22.98
N ALA A 100 -1.69 -3.85 24.16
CA ALA A 100 -1.41 -2.60 24.88
C ALA A 100 -0.50 -1.68 24.08
N ALA A 101 0.56 -2.23 23.46
CA ALA A 101 1.47 -1.45 22.63
C ALA A 101 0.77 -0.92 21.37
N ALA A 102 -0.08 -1.72 20.77
CA ALA A 102 -0.85 -1.30 19.60
C ALA A 102 -1.80 -0.15 19.95
N THR A 103 -2.41 -0.18 21.12
CA THR A 103 -3.29 0.89 21.60
C THR A 103 -2.52 2.18 21.82
N ALA A 104 -1.31 2.10 22.34
CA ALA A 104 -0.49 3.28 22.65
C ALA A 104 -0.02 4.03 21.41
N ARG A 105 -0.18 3.47 20.22
CA ARG A 105 0.29 4.06 18.97
C ARG A 105 -0.68 5.05 18.33
N ARG A 106 -1.66 5.42 19.00
CA ARG A 106 -2.63 6.40 18.53
C ARG A 106 -2.09 7.81 18.51
#